data_e947f2574adf8ee7273a22fdedba8105
#
_entry.id   e947f2574adf8ee7273a22fdedba8105
#
_cell.length_a   1.000
_cell.length_b   1.000
_cell.length_c   1.000
_cell.angle_alpha   90.00
_cell.angle_beta   90.00
_cell.angle_gamma   90.00
#
_symmetry.space_group_name_H-M   'P 1'
#
loop_
_entity.id
_entity.type
_entity.pdbx_description
1 polymer ?
#
loop_
_entity_poly.entity_id
_entity_poly.type
_entity_poly.pdbx_seq_one_letter_code
_entity_poly.pdbx_strand_id
1 'polypeptide(L)'
;WFQVTTAHSLNIIAYELNGAPSSGRFRPGWDKGVLAPILAYHRQTKSPFMVNPYPYFGFDPKNVNFAIFRSPYKAVRDPLTGKVYTNMYDTLMDSTYSAMKALGYGDVDIVVGETGWPSACDAPWCSLENAAWFNLNIIKRAQGQGTPLMPNRRFETYIFGLFNEEGKPGPTAERNWGLFRSDFSPVYDVGLLRNKQALPTPSTAGGKWCVAKSEATDAQLQGNIDWVCSQGGIDCKPIQTGGSCFNPSSVRSQASFVMNAYFQRNGRTDGSCNFSGTGVIVGNNPSNDAXXXXXSIIHARR
;
A
#
# COMPACT_ATOMS: atom_id res chain seq x y z
N TRP A 1 21.66 -3.92 28.70
CA TRP A 1 20.31 -4.12 29.21
C TRP A 1 19.41 -4.57 28.05
N PHE A 2 18.63 -5.62 28.27
CA PHE A 2 17.63 -6.08 27.29
C PHE A 2 16.30 -5.43 27.62
N GLN A 3 15.62 -4.92 26.61
CA GLN A 3 14.24 -4.44 26.72
C GLN A 3 13.31 -5.55 26.23
N VAL A 4 12.27 -5.85 26.98
CA VAL A 4 11.31 -6.91 26.66
C VAL A 4 9.94 -6.27 26.50
N THR A 5 9.25 -6.60 25.42
CA THR A 5 7.88 -6.11 25.16
C THR A 5 7.05 -7.21 24.51
N THR A 6 5.76 -6.99 24.42
CA THR A 6 4.84 -7.84 23.66
C THR A 6 4.11 -6.98 22.62
N ALA A 7 3.91 -7.54 21.43
CA ALA A 7 3.20 -6.85 20.36
C ALA A 7 1.68 -6.96 20.55
N HIS A 8 0.98 -5.85 20.35
CA HIS A 8 -0.47 -5.78 20.49
C HIS A 8 -1.11 -5.33 19.18
N SER A 9 -2.11 -6.07 18.70
CA SER A 9 -2.96 -5.55 17.64
C SER A 9 -3.80 -4.38 18.17
N LEU A 10 -4.25 -3.51 17.29
CA LEU A 10 -5.08 -2.36 17.72
C LEU A 10 -6.51 -2.76 18.10
N ASN A 11 -6.86 -4.04 18.07
CA ASN A 11 -8.11 -4.53 18.67
C ASN A 11 -8.18 -4.29 20.18
N ILE A 12 -7.06 -3.94 20.81
CA ILE A 12 -7.07 -3.51 22.23
C ILE A 12 -7.72 -2.15 22.43
N ILE A 13 -7.88 -1.35 21.37
CA ILE A 13 -8.49 -0.01 21.46
C ILE A 13 -10.01 -0.13 21.24
N ALA A 14 -10.77 0.53 22.10
CA ALA A 14 -12.20 0.70 21.89
C ALA A 14 -12.42 1.86 20.93
N TYR A 15 -13.01 1.56 19.77
CA TYR A 15 -13.36 2.59 18.77
C TYR A 15 -14.73 3.18 19.09
N GLU A 16 -14.86 3.73 20.29
CA GLU A 16 -16.06 4.47 20.68
C GLU A 16 -15.83 5.96 20.45
N LEU A 17 -16.91 6.66 20.25
CA LEU A 17 -16.96 8.12 20.25
C LEU A 17 -16.36 8.81 19.00
N ASN A 18 -17.13 8.74 17.90
CA ASN A 18 -17.02 9.69 16.76
C ASN A 18 -15.62 9.75 16.10
N GLY A 19 -14.79 8.73 16.30
CA GLY A 19 -13.51 8.64 15.64
C GLY A 19 -12.48 9.68 16.02
N ALA A 20 -12.62 10.34 17.21
CA ALA A 20 -11.65 11.32 17.69
C ALA A 20 -10.43 10.59 18.29
N PRO A 21 -9.23 10.73 17.72
CA PRO A 21 -8.05 10.05 18.29
C PRO A 21 -7.76 10.40 19.73
N SER A 22 -8.06 11.63 20.16
CA SER A 22 -7.84 12.04 21.55
C SER A 22 -8.81 11.38 22.55
N SER A 23 -9.88 10.75 22.05
CA SER A 23 -10.82 10.01 22.90
C SER A 23 -10.47 8.51 22.99
N GLY A 24 -9.39 8.07 22.37
CA GLY A 24 -8.95 6.67 22.39
C GLY A 24 -8.89 6.11 23.81
N ARG A 25 -9.44 4.90 24.00
CA ARG A 25 -9.41 4.18 25.28
C ARG A 25 -9.12 2.71 25.00
N PHE A 26 -8.50 2.05 25.95
CA PHE A 26 -8.42 0.58 25.87
C PHE A 26 -9.79 -0.02 26.12
N ARG A 27 -10.02 -1.21 25.59
CA ARG A 27 -11.31 -1.90 25.79
C ARG A 27 -11.59 -2.11 27.27
N PRO A 28 -12.82 -1.85 27.71
CA PRO A 28 -13.20 -2.09 29.10
C PRO A 28 -12.94 -3.53 29.52
N GLY A 29 -12.44 -3.73 30.72
CA GLY A 29 -12.05 -5.03 31.26
C GLY A 29 -10.60 -5.41 30.94
N TRP A 30 -10.08 -4.97 29.78
CA TRP A 30 -8.66 -5.17 29.45
C TRP A 30 -7.80 -4.01 29.96
N ASP A 31 -8.39 -2.85 30.12
CA ASP A 31 -7.69 -1.61 30.47
C ASP A 31 -6.94 -1.74 31.80
N LYS A 32 -7.68 -1.94 32.89
CA LYS A 32 -7.10 -1.98 34.24
C LYS A 32 -6.51 -3.34 34.60
N GLY A 33 -7.15 -4.44 34.10
CA GLY A 33 -6.75 -5.79 34.46
C GLY A 33 -5.54 -6.34 33.72
N VAL A 34 -5.32 -5.86 32.50
CA VAL A 34 -4.26 -6.40 31.64
C VAL A 34 -3.28 -5.30 31.23
N LEU A 35 -3.80 -4.24 30.61
CA LEU A 35 -2.92 -3.24 29.96
C LEU A 35 -2.27 -2.30 30.97
N ALA A 36 -2.93 -1.94 32.07
CA ALA A 36 -2.29 -1.11 33.09
C ALA A 36 -1.10 -1.82 33.76
N PRO A 37 -1.19 -3.11 34.17
CA PRO A 37 0.00 -3.83 34.65
C PRO A 37 1.13 -3.93 33.63
N ILE A 38 0.80 -4.17 32.35
CA ILE A 38 1.81 -4.22 31.28
C ILE A 38 2.50 -2.86 31.13
N LEU A 39 1.72 -1.78 31.12
CA LEU A 39 2.28 -0.42 31.01
C LEU A 39 3.11 -0.04 32.25
N ALA A 40 2.69 -0.49 33.43
CA ALA A 40 3.49 -0.29 34.66
C ALA A 40 4.84 -0.98 34.56
N TYR A 41 4.88 -2.23 34.06
CA TYR A 41 6.10 -2.96 33.76
C TYR A 41 7.00 -2.20 32.78
N HIS A 42 6.42 -1.73 31.67
CA HIS A 42 7.17 -0.97 30.65
C HIS A 42 7.77 0.31 31.24
N ARG A 43 7.01 1.03 32.06
CA ARG A 43 7.53 2.25 32.72
C ARG A 43 8.70 1.91 33.64
N GLN A 44 8.56 0.84 34.45
CA GLN A 44 9.59 0.42 35.41
C GLN A 44 10.88 -0.03 34.71
N THR A 45 10.75 -0.79 33.59
CA THR A 45 11.89 -1.39 32.89
C THR A 45 12.45 -0.49 31.78
N LYS A 46 11.79 0.65 31.51
CA LYS A 46 12.12 1.53 30.39
C LYS A 46 12.01 0.82 29.04
N SER A 47 11.18 -0.24 28.96
CA SER A 47 10.89 -0.89 27.70
C SER A 47 9.65 -0.27 27.04
N PRO A 48 9.57 -0.26 25.70
CA PRO A 48 8.46 0.41 25.01
C PRO A 48 7.20 -0.48 24.96
N PHE A 49 6.06 0.15 24.80
CA PHE A 49 4.79 -0.51 24.50
C PHE A 49 4.73 -0.74 22.98
N MET A 50 4.64 -2.00 22.55
CA MET A 50 4.68 -2.34 21.13
C MET A 50 3.28 -2.55 20.57
N VAL A 51 2.99 -1.88 19.43
CA VAL A 51 1.69 -1.97 18.76
C VAL A 51 1.88 -2.20 17.26
N ASN A 52 0.88 -2.80 16.64
CA ASN A 52 0.86 -3.12 15.21
C ASN A 52 -0.26 -2.30 14.52
N PRO A 53 0.00 -1.03 14.18
CA PRO A 53 -1.01 -0.19 13.54
C PRO A 53 -1.06 -0.47 12.04
N TYR A 54 -2.16 -1.08 11.61
CA TYR A 54 -2.40 -1.39 10.20
C TYR A 54 -3.62 -0.62 9.69
N PRO A 55 -3.44 0.49 8.99
CA PRO A 55 -4.57 1.14 8.32
C PRO A 55 -5.35 0.21 7.40
N TYR A 56 -4.68 -0.77 6.81
CA TYR A 56 -5.29 -1.75 5.89
C TYR A 56 -6.50 -2.47 6.50
N PHE A 57 -6.51 -2.73 7.80
CA PHE A 57 -7.58 -3.53 8.43
C PHE A 57 -8.78 -2.71 8.92
N GLY A 58 -8.89 -1.43 8.56
CA GLY A 58 -10.02 -0.66 9.08
C GLY A 58 -10.35 0.59 8.28
N PHE A 59 -9.75 0.76 7.11
CA PHE A 59 -10.00 1.96 6.32
C PHE A 59 -11.38 1.91 5.62
N ASP A 60 -11.89 3.08 5.29
CA ASP A 60 -13.07 3.24 4.44
C ASP A 60 -12.63 3.14 2.97
N PRO A 61 -13.12 2.16 2.19
CA PRO A 61 -12.77 2.07 0.77
C PRO A 61 -13.02 3.34 -0.04
N LYS A 62 -13.98 4.18 0.39
CA LYS A 62 -14.23 5.48 -0.27
C LYS A 62 -13.17 6.52 0.07
N ASN A 63 -12.30 6.26 1.04
CA ASN A 63 -11.25 7.18 1.47
C ASN A 63 -9.90 6.45 1.60
N VAL A 64 -9.62 5.50 0.70
CA VAL A 64 -8.38 4.70 0.72
C VAL A 64 -7.14 5.60 0.73
N ASN A 65 -7.21 6.74 0.06
CA ASN A 65 -6.11 7.69 0.00
C ASN A 65 -5.68 8.18 1.39
N PHE A 66 -6.64 8.35 2.30
CA PHE A 66 -6.35 8.69 3.69
C PHE A 66 -5.56 7.58 4.39
N ALA A 67 -5.90 6.32 4.08
CA ALA A 67 -5.19 5.18 4.68
C ALA A 67 -3.74 5.07 4.19
N ILE A 68 -3.47 5.44 2.92
CA ILE A 68 -2.15 5.29 2.31
C ILE A 68 -1.36 6.60 2.18
N PHE A 69 -1.71 7.64 2.91
CA PHE A 69 -1.01 8.95 2.89
C PHE A 69 -1.06 9.67 1.53
N ARG A 70 -2.08 9.46 0.71
CA ARG A 70 -2.15 10.01 -0.65
C ARG A 70 -3.25 11.08 -0.75
N SER A 71 -2.96 12.19 -1.42
CA SER A 71 -3.97 13.21 -1.74
C SER A 71 -4.66 12.85 -3.08
N PRO A 72 -5.96 13.17 -3.29
CA PRO A 72 -6.85 13.81 -2.33
C PRO A 72 -7.44 12.81 -1.32
N TYR A 73 -7.75 13.30 -0.13
CA TYR A 73 -8.33 12.51 0.96
C TYR A 73 -9.31 13.37 1.77
N LYS A 74 -10.20 12.70 2.49
CA LYS A 74 -11.04 13.37 3.48
C LYS A 74 -10.31 13.35 4.82
N ALA A 75 -9.82 14.52 5.23
CA ALA A 75 -9.11 14.65 6.52
C ALA A 75 -10.07 14.44 7.69
N VAL A 76 -9.52 13.98 8.80
CA VAL A 76 -10.27 13.81 10.06
C VAL A 76 -9.87 14.95 11.01
N ARG A 77 -10.86 15.71 11.49
CA ARG A 77 -10.62 16.72 12.53
C ARG A 77 -11.08 16.15 13.87
N ASP A 78 -10.18 16.16 14.83
CA ASP A 78 -10.48 15.76 16.20
C ASP A 78 -11.26 16.89 16.89
N PRO A 79 -12.52 16.67 17.29
CA PRO A 79 -13.35 17.75 17.81
C PRO A 79 -12.94 18.23 19.21
N LEU A 80 -12.17 17.41 19.95
CA LEU A 80 -11.77 17.74 21.33
C LEU A 80 -10.49 18.57 21.37
N THR A 81 -9.58 18.33 20.40
CA THR A 81 -8.27 19.00 20.38
C THR A 81 -8.12 19.98 19.23
N GLY A 82 -9.02 19.94 18.25
CA GLY A 82 -8.91 20.70 17.02
C GLY A 82 -7.84 20.18 16.04
N LYS A 83 -7.09 19.16 16.42
CA LYS A 83 -6.03 18.61 15.56
C LYS A 83 -6.62 18.01 14.28
N VAL A 84 -5.87 18.14 13.18
CA VAL A 84 -6.30 17.64 11.87
C VAL A 84 -5.38 16.50 11.47
N TYR A 85 -5.98 15.37 11.10
CA TYR A 85 -5.28 14.16 10.68
C TYR A 85 -5.40 14.03 9.17
N THR A 86 -4.27 13.86 8.52
CA THR A 86 -4.16 13.74 7.07
C THR A 86 -3.88 12.31 6.61
N ASN A 87 -3.83 11.39 7.56
CA ASN A 87 -3.63 9.96 7.27
C ASN A 87 -4.13 9.12 8.45
N MET A 88 -4.46 7.87 8.16
CA MET A 88 -5.04 6.96 9.15
C MET A 88 -4.01 6.42 10.15
N TYR A 89 -2.74 6.28 9.73
CA TYR A 89 -1.69 5.81 10.64
C TYR A 89 -1.59 6.74 11.86
N ASP A 90 -1.57 8.05 11.64
CA ASP A 90 -1.51 9.02 12.74
C ASP A 90 -2.75 8.90 13.67
N THR A 91 -3.95 8.63 13.09
CA THR A 91 -5.14 8.45 13.95
C THR A 91 -5.00 7.23 14.84
N LEU A 92 -4.47 6.12 14.30
CA LEU A 92 -4.27 4.88 15.06
C LEU A 92 -3.25 5.07 16.18
N MET A 93 -2.13 5.73 15.87
CA MET A 93 -1.05 5.98 16.85
C MET A 93 -1.54 6.92 17.98
N ASP A 94 -2.25 7.99 17.62
CA ASP A 94 -2.75 8.95 18.61
C ASP A 94 -3.90 8.36 19.44
N SER A 95 -4.71 7.46 18.88
CA SER A 95 -5.72 6.73 19.67
C SER A 95 -5.04 5.82 20.70
N THR A 96 -3.94 5.16 20.32
CA THR A 96 -3.14 4.35 21.24
C THR A 96 -2.55 5.21 22.36
N TYR A 97 -1.91 6.31 21.99
CA TYR A 97 -1.33 7.25 22.95
C TYR A 97 -2.40 7.76 23.93
N SER A 98 -3.57 8.11 23.42
CA SER A 98 -4.68 8.61 24.24
C SER A 98 -5.16 7.55 25.23
N ALA A 99 -5.23 6.29 24.81
CA ALA A 99 -5.61 5.19 25.70
C ALA A 99 -4.57 4.99 26.81
N MET A 100 -3.28 5.04 26.46
CA MET A 100 -2.18 4.96 27.44
C MET A 100 -2.26 6.13 28.43
N LYS A 101 -2.45 7.33 27.89
CA LYS A 101 -2.54 8.56 28.71
C LYS A 101 -3.75 8.51 29.67
N ALA A 102 -4.87 7.95 29.23
CA ALA A 102 -6.06 7.80 30.06
C ALA A 102 -5.83 6.89 31.27
N LEU A 103 -4.89 5.94 31.17
CA LEU A 103 -4.46 5.09 32.28
C LEU A 103 -3.29 5.69 33.06
N GLY A 104 -2.81 6.89 32.67
CA GLY A 104 -1.70 7.56 33.35
C GLY A 104 -0.32 7.18 32.82
N TYR A 105 -0.23 6.53 31.66
CA TYR A 105 1.03 6.03 31.11
C TYR A 105 1.44 6.71 29.79
N GLY A 106 1.11 7.99 29.63
CA GLY A 106 1.49 8.75 28.43
C GLY A 106 2.99 8.99 28.29
N ASP A 107 3.77 8.67 29.31
CA ASP A 107 5.23 8.77 29.34
C ASP A 107 5.93 7.51 28.83
N VAL A 108 5.22 6.39 28.69
CA VAL A 108 5.80 5.15 28.16
C VAL A 108 6.01 5.29 26.64
N ASP A 109 7.18 4.88 26.16
CA ASP A 109 7.48 4.94 24.73
C ASP A 109 6.66 3.94 23.95
N ILE A 110 6.39 4.26 22.69
CA ILE A 110 5.67 3.39 21.76
C ILE A 110 6.62 2.96 20.66
N VAL A 111 6.61 1.67 20.35
CA VAL A 111 7.32 1.11 19.20
C VAL A 111 6.29 0.44 18.27
N VAL A 112 6.50 0.57 16.97
CA VAL A 112 5.65 -0.05 15.96
C VAL A 112 6.28 -1.39 15.58
N GLY A 113 5.69 -2.48 16.09
CA GLY A 113 6.19 -3.83 15.85
C GLY A 113 5.92 -4.32 14.45
N GLU A 114 4.79 -3.89 13.87
CA GLU A 114 4.45 -4.20 12.48
C GLU A 114 3.56 -3.10 11.90
N THR A 115 3.81 -2.76 10.64
CA THR A 115 2.86 -2.00 9.82
C THR A 115 3.22 -2.24 8.35
N GLY A 116 2.24 -2.13 7.46
CA GLY A 116 2.47 -2.37 6.03
C GLY A 116 1.20 -2.18 5.21
N TRP A 117 1.35 -2.39 3.91
CA TRP A 117 0.25 -2.40 2.95
C TRP A 117 0.53 -3.48 1.91
N PRO A 118 -0.43 -4.38 1.61
CA PRO A 118 -0.15 -5.49 0.69
C PRO A 118 -0.05 -5.01 -0.75
N SER A 119 0.89 -5.60 -1.48
CA SER A 119 1.15 -5.27 -2.90
C SER A 119 0.17 -5.97 -3.85
N ALA A 120 -0.60 -6.96 -3.36
CA ALA A 120 -1.65 -7.64 -4.12
C ALA A 120 -2.71 -8.19 -3.17
N CYS A 121 -3.97 -8.15 -3.60
CA CYS A 121 -5.11 -8.77 -2.94
C CYS A 121 -6.28 -8.83 -3.95
N ASP A 122 -7.45 -9.23 -3.50
CA ASP A 122 -8.61 -9.38 -4.37
C ASP A 122 -9.38 -8.06 -4.55
N ALA A 123 -8.71 -6.92 -4.31
CA ALA A 123 -9.34 -5.60 -4.35
C ALA A 123 -8.37 -4.56 -4.93
N PRO A 124 -8.90 -3.50 -5.56
CA PRO A 124 -8.06 -2.56 -6.32
C PRO A 124 -7.12 -1.69 -5.47
N TRP A 125 -7.35 -1.62 -4.18
CA TRP A 125 -6.47 -0.83 -3.31
C TRP A 125 -5.16 -1.54 -2.98
N CYS A 126 -5.00 -2.82 -3.31
CA CYS A 126 -3.72 -3.51 -3.20
C CYS A 126 -2.99 -3.45 -4.53
N SER A 127 -1.90 -2.71 -4.56
CA SER A 127 -1.06 -2.60 -5.76
C SER A 127 0.37 -2.34 -5.33
N LEU A 128 1.31 -2.64 -6.22
CA LEU A 128 2.72 -2.34 -6.01
C LEU A 128 2.93 -0.86 -5.66
N GLU A 129 2.21 0.00 -6.39
CA GLU A 129 2.30 1.45 -6.20
C GLU A 129 1.81 1.88 -4.81
N ASN A 130 0.64 1.38 -4.38
CA ASN A 130 0.08 1.74 -3.08
C ASN A 130 0.94 1.18 -1.93
N ALA A 131 1.46 -0.05 -2.07
CA ALA A 131 2.34 -0.64 -1.06
C ALA A 131 3.65 0.15 -0.95
N ALA A 132 4.28 0.45 -2.08
CA ALA A 132 5.51 1.26 -2.11
C ALA A 132 5.26 2.64 -1.51
N TRP A 133 4.16 3.30 -1.90
CA TRP A 133 3.82 4.63 -1.40
C TRP A 133 3.57 4.62 0.11
N PHE A 134 2.80 3.65 0.60
CA PHE A 134 2.53 3.50 2.03
C PHE A 134 3.84 3.31 2.81
N ASN A 135 4.65 2.32 2.41
CA ASN A 135 5.87 1.99 3.14
C ASN A 135 6.92 3.11 3.06
N LEU A 136 7.01 3.84 1.93
CA LEU A 136 7.86 5.02 1.83
C LEU A 136 7.44 6.09 2.85
N ASN A 137 6.13 6.31 3.04
CA ASN A 137 5.64 7.29 3.99
C ASN A 137 5.84 6.82 5.44
N ILE A 138 5.75 5.52 5.72
CA ILE A 138 6.10 4.96 7.04
C ILE A 138 7.58 5.21 7.34
N ILE A 139 8.47 4.97 6.36
CA ILE A 139 9.91 5.23 6.53
C ILE A 139 10.15 6.71 6.87
N LYS A 140 9.48 7.63 6.18
CA LYS A 140 9.59 9.06 6.47
C LYS A 140 9.08 9.39 7.87
N ARG A 141 7.97 8.78 8.31
CA ARG A 141 7.41 8.97 9.66
C ARG A 141 8.39 8.49 10.74
N ALA A 142 9.01 7.34 10.54
CA ALA A 142 9.99 6.78 11.49
C ALA A 142 11.20 7.72 11.68
N GLN A 143 11.47 8.60 10.73
CA GLN A 143 12.58 9.56 10.82
C GLN A 143 12.31 10.73 11.78
N GLY A 144 11.11 10.82 12.37
CA GLY A 144 10.88 11.72 13.49
C GLY A 144 9.91 12.88 13.29
N GLN A 145 8.95 12.74 12.39
CA GLN A 145 7.90 13.77 12.23
C GLN A 145 6.87 13.74 13.37
N GLY A 146 6.72 12.59 14.04
CA GLY A 146 5.70 12.42 15.07
C GLY A 146 4.28 12.39 14.53
N THR A 147 3.32 12.53 15.43
CA THR A 147 1.89 12.58 15.14
C THR A 147 1.29 13.86 15.73
N PRO A 148 0.05 14.21 15.39
CA PRO A 148 -0.54 15.46 15.94
C PRO A 148 -0.57 15.58 17.47
N LEU A 149 -0.74 14.47 18.21
CA LEU A 149 -0.68 14.50 19.68
C LEU A 149 0.72 14.26 20.24
N MET A 150 1.63 13.71 19.44
CA MET A 150 3.01 13.42 19.82
C MET A 150 3.98 14.07 18.81
N PRO A 151 3.98 15.40 18.68
CA PRO A 151 4.80 16.07 17.68
C PRO A 151 6.30 15.84 17.97
N ASN A 152 7.06 15.63 16.92
CA ASN A 152 8.51 15.42 16.97
C ASN A 152 8.94 14.12 17.66
N ARG A 153 8.01 13.24 18.02
CA ARG A 153 8.36 11.95 18.62
C ARG A 153 8.81 10.99 17.51
N ARG A 154 9.89 10.27 17.77
CA ARG A 154 10.35 9.21 16.88
C ARG A 154 9.72 7.89 17.33
N PHE A 155 9.33 7.08 16.36
CA PHE A 155 8.82 5.73 16.63
C PHE A 155 9.73 4.74 15.93
N GLU A 156 10.45 3.93 16.69
CA GLU A 156 11.10 2.76 16.12
C GLU A 156 10.03 1.93 15.42
N THR A 157 10.27 1.56 14.17
CA THR A 157 9.21 1.02 13.32
C THR A 157 9.74 -0.14 12.49
N TYR A 158 9.01 -1.23 12.50
CA TYR A 158 9.29 -2.42 11.72
C TYR A 158 8.22 -2.56 10.64
N ILE A 159 8.67 -2.62 9.39
CA ILE A 159 7.76 -2.84 8.25
C ILE A 159 7.47 -4.33 8.12
N PHE A 160 6.21 -4.67 8.04
CA PHE A 160 5.78 -6.04 7.75
C PHE A 160 5.47 -6.15 6.25
N GLY A 161 6.15 -6.97 5.50
CA GLY A 161 7.20 -7.86 5.92
C GLY A 161 8.40 -7.81 4.98
N LEU A 162 9.49 -8.53 5.36
CA LEU A 162 10.68 -8.57 4.52
C LEU A 162 10.42 -9.36 3.24
N PHE A 163 9.82 -10.53 3.33
CA PHE A 163 9.53 -11.41 2.19
C PHE A 163 8.02 -11.64 2.03
N ASN A 164 7.60 -11.85 0.77
CA ASN A 164 6.29 -12.43 0.51
C ASN A 164 6.24 -13.84 1.09
N GLU A 165 5.11 -14.19 1.69
CA GLU A 165 4.91 -15.48 2.36
C GLU A 165 4.03 -16.39 1.48
N GLU A 166 4.59 -16.86 0.36
CA GLU A 166 3.84 -17.52 -0.72
C GLU A 166 3.01 -18.71 -0.25
N GLY A 167 3.45 -19.44 0.79
CA GLY A 167 2.72 -20.57 1.36
C GLY A 167 1.74 -20.23 2.47
N LYS A 168 1.57 -18.97 2.82
CA LYS A 168 0.71 -18.57 3.96
C LYS A 168 -0.77 -18.77 3.61
N PRO A 169 -1.55 -19.46 4.45
CA PRO A 169 -2.99 -19.62 4.20
C PRO A 169 -3.75 -18.31 4.41
N GLY A 170 -4.98 -18.24 3.87
CA GLY A 170 -5.83 -17.07 4.02
C GLY A 170 -5.96 -16.25 2.74
N PRO A 171 -6.49 -15.03 2.85
CA PRO A 171 -6.70 -14.16 1.69
C PRO A 171 -5.40 -13.85 0.93
N THR A 172 -5.54 -13.48 -0.35
CA THR A 172 -4.41 -13.14 -1.22
C THR A 172 -3.48 -12.10 -0.59
N ALA A 173 -4.02 -11.14 0.15
CA ALA A 173 -3.23 -10.11 0.84
C ALA A 173 -2.17 -10.73 1.76
N GLU A 174 -2.50 -11.84 2.45
CA GLU A 174 -1.60 -12.44 3.46
C GLU A 174 -0.28 -12.93 2.88
N ARG A 175 -0.24 -13.20 1.58
CA ARG A 175 0.97 -13.66 0.88
C ARG A 175 1.78 -12.53 0.26
N ASN A 176 1.30 -11.27 0.34
CA ASN A 176 1.84 -10.17 -0.49
C ASN A 176 2.21 -8.92 0.30
N TRP A 177 2.73 -9.09 1.51
CA TRP A 177 3.20 -7.98 2.35
C TRP A 177 4.68 -7.65 2.13
N GLY A 178 5.43 -8.52 1.46
CA GLY A 178 6.89 -8.47 1.40
C GLY A 178 7.47 -7.33 0.59
N LEU A 179 8.62 -6.83 1.03
CA LEU A 179 9.48 -5.96 0.22
C LEU A 179 10.20 -6.78 -0.85
N PHE A 180 10.42 -8.06 -0.60
CA PHE A 180 11.13 -8.99 -1.48
C PHE A 180 10.31 -10.26 -1.73
N ARG A 181 10.58 -10.93 -2.83
CA ARG A 181 10.10 -12.28 -3.10
C ARG A 181 11.04 -13.30 -2.46
N SER A 182 10.63 -14.56 -2.44
CA SER A 182 11.43 -15.66 -1.87
C SER A 182 12.78 -15.87 -2.58
N ASP A 183 12.90 -15.41 -3.83
CA ASP A 183 14.14 -15.45 -4.61
C ASP A 183 15.03 -14.21 -4.38
N PHE A 184 14.72 -13.40 -3.40
CA PHE A 184 15.39 -12.14 -3.03
C PHE A 184 15.22 -11.01 -4.05
N SER A 185 14.44 -11.20 -5.12
CA SER A 185 14.14 -10.10 -6.01
C SER A 185 13.19 -9.10 -5.31
N PRO A 186 13.37 -7.79 -5.49
CA PRO A 186 12.47 -6.82 -4.86
C PRO A 186 11.07 -6.89 -5.48
N VAL A 187 10.05 -6.83 -4.63
CA VAL A 187 8.67 -6.65 -5.07
C VAL A 187 8.52 -5.20 -5.55
N TYR A 188 9.07 -4.27 -4.80
CA TYR A 188 9.19 -2.85 -5.11
C TYR A 188 10.33 -2.28 -4.28
N ASP A 189 10.82 -1.09 -4.65
CA ASP A 189 11.88 -0.42 -3.90
C ASP A 189 11.30 0.80 -3.17
N VAL A 190 11.66 0.96 -1.90
CA VAL A 190 11.34 2.14 -1.09
C VAL A 190 12.61 2.90 -0.69
N GLY A 191 13.65 2.79 -1.51
CA GLY A 191 14.91 3.46 -1.29
C GLY A 191 15.86 2.72 -0.35
N LEU A 192 15.62 1.43 -0.11
CA LEU A 192 16.44 0.60 0.77
C LEU A 192 17.51 -0.20 0.02
N LEU A 193 17.43 -0.27 -1.30
CA LEU A 193 18.37 -1.04 -2.11
C LEU A 193 19.69 -0.28 -2.25
N ARG A 194 20.81 -0.98 -2.10
CA ARG A 194 22.16 -0.39 -2.21
C ARG A 194 22.43 0.18 -3.61
N ASN A 195 21.95 -0.52 -4.63
CA ASN A 195 21.98 -0.02 -6.00
C ASN A 195 20.70 0.79 -6.20
N LYS A 196 20.85 2.10 -6.28
CA LYS A 196 19.74 3.04 -6.49
C LYS A 196 19.01 2.72 -7.79
N GLN A 197 18.29 1.61 -7.82
CA GLN A 197 17.26 1.44 -8.83
C GLN A 197 16.17 2.43 -8.44
N ALA A 198 16.05 3.46 -9.24
CA ALA A 198 15.05 4.49 -9.00
C ALA A 198 13.69 3.82 -8.80
N LEU A 199 13.08 4.10 -7.66
CA LEU A 199 11.66 3.82 -7.48
C LEU A 199 10.93 4.25 -8.75
N PRO A 200 9.93 3.53 -9.19
CA PRO A 200 8.91 4.19 -9.97
C PRO A 200 8.31 5.24 -9.03
N THR A 201 8.91 6.42 -9.03
CA THR A 201 8.25 7.60 -8.50
C THR A 201 6.86 7.63 -9.14
N PRO A 202 5.80 7.89 -8.39
CA PRO A 202 4.56 8.32 -9.02
C PRO A 202 4.99 9.49 -9.90
N SER A 203 5.08 9.24 -11.20
CA SER A 203 5.54 10.30 -12.07
C SER A 203 4.45 11.35 -12.11
N THR A 204 4.69 12.46 -11.44
CA THR A 204 4.04 13.72 -11.73
C THR A 204 4.46 14.24 -13.12
N ALA A 205 5.48 13.63 -13.73
CA ALA A 205 5.77 13.80 -15.15
C ALA A 205 4.93 12.79 -15.92
N GLY A 206 3.93 13.25 -16.62
CA GLY A 206 2.92 12.46 -17.29
C GLY A 206 3.44 11.28 -18.08
N GLY A 207 3.44 10.10 -17.43
CA GLY A 207 3.63 8.86 -18.15
C GLY A 207 2.51 8.71 -19.17
N LYS A 208 2.86 8.20 -20.35
CA LYS A 208 1.84 7.90 -21.36
C LYS A 208 1.68 6.40 -21.46
N TRP A 209 0.46 5.94 -21.37
CA TRP A 209 0.11 4.53 -21.53
C TRP A 209 -0.93 4.40 -22.62
N CYS A 210 -0.87 3.31 -23.36
CA CYS A 210 -1.84 3.01 -24.40
C CYS A 210 -2.80 1.94 -23.90
N VAL A 211 -4.09 2.23 -23.88
CA VAL A 211 -5.12 1.28 -23.46
C VAL A 211 -6.23 1.18 -24.51
N ALA A 212 -6.97 0.08 -24.46
CA ALA A 212 -8.12 -0.12 -25.33
C ALA A 212 -9.24 0.87 -24.98
N LYS A 213 -9.81 1.53 -25.98
CA LYS A 213 -10.97 2.39 -25.82
C LYS A 213 -12.20 1.60 -25.37
N SER A 214 -13.07 2.24 -24.60
CA SER A 214 -14.32 1.65 -24.11
C SER A 214 -15.24 1.17 -25.23
N GLU A 215 -15.19 1.84 -26.39
CA GLU A 215 -16.07 1.57 -27.52
C GLU A 215 -15.56 0.43 -28.43
N ALA A 216 -14.31 0.02 -28.25
CA ALA A 216 -13.73 -1.06 -29.08
C ALA A 216 -14.39 -2.41 -28.78
N THR A 217 -14.75 -3.12 -29.81
CA THR A 217 -15.37 -4.45 -29.66
C THR A 217 -14.32 -5.51 -29.35
N ASP A 218 -14.76 -6.61 -28.74
CA ASP A 218 -13.85 -7.71 -28.40
C ASP A 218 -13.17 -8.29 -29.66
N ALA A 219 -13.87 -8.33 -30.80
CA ALA A 219 -13.28 -8.80 -32.07
C ALA A 219 -12.13 -7.90 -32.54
N GLN A 220 -12.32 -6.56 -32.43
CA GLN A 220 -11.26 -5.60 -32.76
C GLN A 220 -10.07 -5.75 -31.81
N LEU A 221 -10.35 -5.93 -30.53
CA LEU A 221 -9.31 -6.05 -29.50
C LEU A 221 -8.55 -7.38 -29.63
N GLN A 222 -9.23 -8.45 -29.99
CA GLN A 222 -8.55 -9.73 -30.30
C GLN A 222 -7.63 -9.54 -31.51
N GLY A 223 -8.08 -8.86 -32.55
CA GLY A 223 -7.24 -8.53 -33.71
C GLY A 223 -5.97 -7.77 -33.32
N ASN A 224 -6.07 -6.82 -32.37
CA ASN A 224 -4.89 -6.11 -31.87
C ASN A 224 -3.93 -7.04 -31.12
N ILE A 225 -4.47 -7.98 -30.32
CA ILE A 225 -3.65 -8.97 -29.61
C ILE A 225 -2.89 -9.81 -30.64
N ASP A 226 -3.61 -10.36 -31.60
CA ASP A 226 -3.03 -11.24 -32.62
C ASP A 226 -1.95 -10.51 -33.41
N TRP A 227 -2.24 -9.27 -33.82
CA TRP A 227 -1.28 -8.45 -34.57
C TRP A 227 -0.02 -8.16 -33.75
N VAL A 228 -0.15 -7.65 -32.52
CA VAL A 228 1.01 -7.32 -31.69
C VAL A 228 1.85 -8.58 -31.43
N CYS A 229 1.20 -9.68 -31.09
CA CYS A 229 1.92 -10.91 -30.75
C CYS A 229 2.61 -11.54 -31.97
N SER A 230 2.14 -11.25 -33.20
CA SER A 230 2.78 -11.75 -34.45
C SER A 230 4.01 -10.93 -34.84
N GLN A 231 4.14 -9.66 -34.37
CA GLN A 231 5.23 -8.79 -34.81
C GLN A 231 6.63 -9.21 -34.30
N GLY A 232 6.67 -10.03 -33.27
CA GLY A 232 7.92 -10.37 -32.59
C GLY A 232 8.40 -9.23 -31.66
N GLY A 233 9.14 -9.60 -30.63
CA GLY A 233 9.72 -8.63 -29.72
C GLY A 233 8.82 -8.16 -28.60
N ILE A 234 7.55 -8.55 -28.58
CA ILE A 234 6.66 -8.37 -27.42
C ILE A 234 6.39 -9.75 -26.83
N ASP A 235 6.66 -9.91 -25.53
CA ASP A 235 6.37 -11.17 -24.85
C ASP A 235 4.87 -11.24 -24.53
N CYS A 236 4.15 -12.11 -25.22
CA CYS A 236 2.73 -12.32 -25.02
C CYS A 236 2.40 -13.48 -24.06
N LYS A 237 3.41 -14.17 -23.52
CA LYS A 237 3.17 -15.25 -22.54
C LYS A 237 2.34 -14.78 -21.33
N PRO A 238 2.53 -13.56 -20.81
CA PRO A 238 1.75 -13.15 -19.65
C PRO A 238 0.24 -13.16 -19.86
N ILE A 239 -0.25 -13.00 -21.08
CA ILE A 239 -1.71 -13.01 -21.37
C ILE A 239 -2.22 -14.36 -21.88
N GLN A 240 -1.36 -15.38 -21.99
CA GLN A 240 -1.77 -16.73 -22.38
C GLN A 240 -2.23 -17.53 -21.15
N THR A 241 -2.94 -18.63 -21.39
CA THR A 241 -3.42 -19.51 -20.31
C THR A 241 -2.27 -19.87 -19.36
N GLY A 242 -2.47 -19.58 -18.07
CA GLY A 242 -1.44 -19.77 -17.05
C GLY A 242 -0.49 -18.59 -16.88
N GLY A 243 -0.58 -17.57 -17.71
CA GLY A 243 0.24 -16.36 -17.60
C GLY A 243 -0.26 -15.40 -16.50
N SER A 244 0.65 -14.59 -15.99
CA SER A 244 0.38 -13.71 -14.85
C SER A 244 -0.67 -12.62 -15.11
N CYS A 245 -0.98 -12.33 -16.38
CA CYS A 245 -1.95 -11.31 -16.79
C CYS A 245 -3.12 -11.94 -17.56
N PHE A 246 -3.24 -13.27 -17.53
CA PHE A 246 -4.32 -13.95 -18.23
C PHE A 246 -5.66 -13.72 -17.50
N ASN A 247 -6.64 -13.22 -18.23
CA ASN A 247 -7.99 -13.04 -17.72
C ASN A 247 -8.99 -13.51 -18.80
N PRO A 248 -9.52 -14.73 -18.68
CA PRO A 248 -10.39 -15.26 -19.72
C PRO A 248 -11.70 -14.49 -19.89
N SER A 249 -12.08 -13.68 -18.91
CA SER A 249 -13.31 -12.89 -18.97
C SER A 249 -13.08 -11.47 -19.50
N SER A 250 -11.86 -11.10 -19.90
CA SER A 250 -11.59 -9.73 -20.35
C SER A 250 -10.54 -9.65 -21.45
N VAL A 251 -11.01 -9.77 -22.68
CA VAL A 251 -10.21 -9.50 -23.90
C VAL A 251 -9.63 -8.08 -23.84
N ARG A 252 -10.41 -7.12 -23.30
CA ARG A 252 -9.98 -5.72 -23.17
C ARG A 252 -8.73 -5.56 -22.31
N SER A 253 -8.64 -6.28 -21.20
CA SER A 253 -7.46 -6.23 -20.33
C SER A 253 -6.23 -6.77 -21.05
N GLN A 254 -6.38 -7.91 -21.74
CA GLN A 254 -5.29 -8.53 -22.47
C GLN A 254 -4.82 -7.65 -23.63
N ALA A 255 -5.79 -7.04 -24.36
CA ALA A 255 -5.48 -6.11 -25.44
C ALA A 255 -4.72 -4.89 -24.91
N SER A 256 -5.21 -4.28 -23.83
CA SER A 256 -4.54 -3.11 -23.23
C SER A 256 -3.11 -3.44 -22.82
N PHE A 257 -2.87 -4.65 -22.33
CA PHE A 257 -1.52 -5.12 -21.99
C PHE A 257 -0.59 -5.09 -23.21
N VAL A 258 -0.96 -5.78 -24.29
CA VAL A 258 -0.07 -5.87 -25.45
C VAL A 258 0.03 -4.55 -26.22
N MET A 259 -1.07 -3.79 -26.31
CA MET A 259 -1.08 -2.46 -26.94
C MET A 259 -0.14 -1.52 -26.20
N ASN A 260 -0.16 -1.54 -24.87
CA ASN A 260 0.78 -0.73 -24.10
C ASN A 260 2.21 -1.22 -24.26
N ALA A 261 2.45 -2.54 -24.27
CA ALA A 261 3.78 -3.08 -24.50
C ALA A 261 4.36 -2.60 -25.84
N TYR A 262 3.54 -2.65 -26.89
CA TYR A 262 3.92 -2.15 -28.21
C TYR A 262 4.20 -0.64 -28.17
N PHE A 263 3.32 0.13 -27.56
CA PHE A 263 3.44 1.58 -27.44
C PHE A 263 4.73 2.00 -26.72
N GLN A 264 5.04 1.36 -25.59
CA GLN A 264 6.26 1.67 -24.84
C GLN A 264 7.53 1.37 -25.65
N ARG A 265 7.51 0.28 -26.42
CA ARG A 265 8.65 -0.13 -27.26
C ARG A 265 8.83 0.78 -28.48
N ASN A 266 7.73 1.33 -29.01
CA ASN A 266 7.74 2.08 -30.28
C ASN A 266 7.66 3.61 -30.06
N GLY A 267 8.34 4.10 -29.01
CA GLY A 267 8.62 5.52 -28.85
C GLY A 267 7.49 6.35 -28.27
N ARG A 268 6.40 5.72 -27.82
CA ARG A 268 5.27 6.39 -27.16
C ARG A 268 4.63 7.48 -28.00
N THR A 269 4.59 7.29 -29.31
CA THR A 269 3.97 8.23 -30.25
C THR A 269 2.47 7.98 -30.37
N ASP A 270 1.72 9.00 -30.80
CA ASP A 270 0.28 8.85 -31.01
C ASP A 270 -0.01 7.73 -32.03
N GLY A 271 0.82 7.62 -33.07
CA GLY A 271 0.69 6.55 -34.08
C GLY A 271 0.88 5.16 -33.49
N SER A 272 1.79 5.00 -32.51
CA SER A 272 2.03 3.69 -31.90
C SER A 272 0.93 3.26 -30.93
N CYS A 273 -0.07 4.13 -30.65
CA CYS A 273 -1.25 3.79 -29.86
C CYS A 273 -2.55 3.78 -30.69
N ASN A 274 -2.50 4.05 -31.99
CA ASN A 274 -3.73 4.22 -32.76
C ASN A 274 -4.52 2.90 -32.90
N PHE A 275 -3.86 1.79 -33.30
CA PHE A 275 -4.48 0.48 -33.44
C PHE A 275 -5.82 0.57 -34.19
N SER A 276 -5.79 1.21 -35.38
CA SER A 276 -6.99 1.45 -36.23
C SER A 276 -8.12 2.13 -35.46
N GLY A 277 -7.77 3.06 -34.55
CA GLY A 277 -8.72 3.88 -33.82
C GLY A 277 -9.20 3.24 -32.50
N THR A 278 -8.73 2.03 -32.15
CA THR A 278 -9.19 1.33 -30.93
C THR A 278 -8.33 1.59 -29.71
N GLY A 279 -7.19 2.30 -29.87
CA GLY A 279 -6.32 2.67 -28.74
C GLY A 279 -6.52 4.11 -28.30
N VAL A 280 -6.24 4.39 -27.03
CA VAL A 280 -6.25 5.75 -26.47
C VAL A 280 -5.07 5.91 -25.51
N ILE A 281 -4.40 7.07 -25.58
CA ILE A 281 -3.32 7.40 -24.67
C ILE A 281 -3.92 8.01 -23.39
N VAL A 282 -3.53 7.44 -22.25
CA VAL A 282 -3.94 7.94 -20.92
C VAL A 282 -2.72 8.41 -20.15
N GLY A 283 -2.90 9.48 -19.36
CA GLY A 283 -1.81 10.07 -18.56
C GLY A 283 -1.66 9.45 -17.17
N ASN A 284 -2.65 8.67 -16.73
CA ASN A 284 -2.61 7.98 -15.46
C ASN A 284 -2.28 6.50 -15.70
N ASN A 285 -1.48 5.93 -14.82
CA ASN A 285 -1.11 4.52 -14.94
C ASN A 285 -2.37 3.64 -14.86
N PRO A 286 -2.72 2.89 -15.93
CA PRO A 286 -3.94 2.09 -15.96
C PRO A 286 -3.84 0.79 -15.17
N SER A 287 -2.71 0.49 -14.57
CA SER A 287 -2.48 -0.76 -13.82
C SER A 287 -3.35 -0.90 -12.57
N ASN A 288 -4.10 0.15 -12.23
CA ASN A 288 -5.03 0.11 -11.08
C ASN A 288 -6.44 -0.40 -11.43
N ASP A 289 -6.73 -0.56 -12.72
CA ASP A 289 -7.93 -1.25 -13.17
C ASP A 289 -7.58 -2.73 -13.40
N ALA A 290 -8.39 -3.58 -12.85
CA ALA A 290 -8.19 -5.05 -12.75
C ALA A 290 -7.71 -5.82 -14.00
N UNK A 291 -7.36 -5.21 -14.85
CA UNK A 291 -6.89 -5.71 -16.03
C UNK A 291 -5.54 -5.26 -16.46
N UNK A 292 -5.34 -4.43 -15.86
CA UNK A 292 -4.17 -3.97 -16.39
C UNK A 292 -2.95 -4.39 -15.62
N UNK A 293 -3.07 -5.17 -15.23
CA UNK A 293 -2.04 -5.59 -14.49
C UNK A 293 -0.77 -5.76 -15.19
N UNK A 294 -0.92 -5.50 -16.05
CA UNK A 294 0.10 -5.68 -16.86
C UNK A 294 0.96 -4.53 -17.30
N UNK A 295 0.50 -3.77 -17.01
CA UNK A 295 1.23 -2.63 -17.32
C UNK A 295 2.43 -2.45 -16.47
N SER A 296 2.60 -2.93 -15.43
CA SER A 296 3.77 -2.73 -14.56
C SER A 296 5.00 -3.53 -15.01
N ILE A 297 4.86 -4.43 -15.90
CA ILE A 297 5.93 -5.37 -16.26
C ILE A 297 6.85 -4.83 -17.39
N ILE A 298 6.50 -3.69 -17.98
CA ILE A 298 7.32 -3.22 -19.11
C ILE A 298 8.20 -2.03 -18.70
N HIS A 299 9.14 -2.30 -17.83
CA HIS A 299 10.45 -1.67 -17.93
C HIS A 299 11.39 -2.73 -18.49
N ALA A 300 11.26 -2.95 -19.79
CA ALA A 300 12.25 -3.77 -20.49
C ALA A 300 13.61 -3.08 -20.38
N ARG A 301 14.56 -3.82 -19.89
CA ARG A 301 15.96 -3.43 -19.80
C ARG A 301 16.47 -2.84 -21.13
N ARG A 302 17.17 -1.75 -21.07
CA ARG A 302 18.32 -1.54 -21.95
C ARG A 302 19.55 -2.15 -21.32
#